data_217a411c7089ba6d38a178fc3905c428
#
_entry.id   217a411c7089ba6d38a178fc3905c428
#
_cell.length_a   1.000
_cell.length_b   1.000
_cell.length_c   1.000
_cell.angle_alpha   90.00
_cell.angle_beta   90.00
_cell.angle_gamma   90.00
#
_symmetry.space_group_name_H-M   'P 1'
#
loop_
_entity.id
_entity.type
_entity.pdbx_description
1 polymer ?
#
loop_
_entity_poly.entity_id
_entity_poly.type
_entity_poly.pdbx_seq_one_letter_code
_entity_poly.pdbx_strand_id
1 'polypeptide(L)'
;MTTIPSRRTEILRLAAETALTLPVLPSGFWFHKDIRDNLFYALHLHLAACREDIPLAADRQTAKDTAENMLLRVLRLQQRDPEAERYGHWPLNLGNDPQSAPAHPLPAELVGNILSLYYVKFQAYLSDALKDELKTSLTHLHRSKIYDVPQQAFHHHEAKLFNMKITLGAGLGDSELAEDGHRNLQAILHRLTSRGFQEYGCLPWFWHWVQAFICTLEITEDPQIRQTAARVLEWLWTYRAKCYLQGAWIGPRSRSLANDAPADRNYIADYIQFGDFSLPSAIYRLEGFALFDYEVPAEIAAAARSGETSEWNFTVPPHPHTANDQPLHQSIYRTEQFAVGGVYERVEEFDNEQIRWAVSLPIRKDASANQLYFFHPGKHYKPGDLRHASDFGEILLHRQTAAALYPVPAGEDGTIVGALPLGEWTTRGNDWFGSADDVYFAVFLARPATASIGSDKLALTCSGSDNGVVVEVASREEAAAQEITTLEQWAERLAARRPQFAGRGEQGCSVTYRTFQGTELLLNVPAGGGTPERKINGSDLSFDRFEPIARMAVPCSS
;
A
#
# COMPACT_ATOMS: atom_id res chain seq x y z
N MET A 1 -13.09 -22.10 1.79
CA MET A 1 -12.28 -21.05 1.12
C MET A 1 -12.01 -21.46 -0.31
N THR A 2 -12.08 -20.53 -1.26
CA THR A 2 -11.69 -20.76 -2.66
C THR A 2 -10.17 -20.96 -2.77
N THR A 3 -9.72 -21.70 -3.78
CA THR A 3 -8.27 -21.93 -4.02
C THR A 3 -7.62 -20.71 -4.68
N ILE A 4 -6.29 -20.59 -4.59
CA ILE A 4 -5.53 -19.51 -5.28
C ILE A 4 -5.81 -19.52 -6.79
N PRO A 5 -5.75 -20.68 -7.51
CA PRO A 5 -6.11 -20.73 -8.93
C PRO A 5 -7.54 -20.26 -9.22
N SER A 6 -8.50 -20.59 -8.36
CA SER A 6 -9.90 -20.15 -8.53
C SER A 6 -10.04 -18.63 -8.39
N ARG A 7 -9.40 -18.00 -7.40
CA ARG A 7 -9.42 -16.55 -7.21
C ARG A 7 -8.70 -15.82 -8.34
N ARG A 8 -7.58 -16.36 -8.80
CA ARG A 8 -6.86 -15.86 -9.98
C ARG A 8 -7.75 -15.87 -11.23
N THR A 9 -8.44 -16.99 -11.48
CA THR A 9 -9.44 -17.11 -12.56
C THR A 9 -10.56 -16.09 -12.43
N GLU A 10 -11.05 -15.85 -11.22
CA GLU A 10 -12.08 -14.83 -10.96
C GLU A 10 -11.59 -13.42 -11.31
N ILE A 11 -10.40 -13.02 -10.86
CA ILE A 11 -9.83 -11.70 -11.19
C ILE A 11 -9.60 -11.57 -12.70
N LEU A 12 -9.07 -12.62 -13.34
CA LEU A 12 -8.87 -12.63 -14.79
C LEU A 12 -10.18 -12.43 -15.54
N ARG A 13 -11.24 -13.14 -15.15
CA ARG A 13 -12.58 -12.98 -15.72
C ARG A 13 -13.15 -11.59 -15.52
N LEU A 14 -13.11 -11.06 -14.28
CA LEU A 14 -13.61 -9.72 -13.95
C LEU A 14 -12.87 -8.62 -14.71
N ALA A 15 -11.55 -8.74 -14.84
CA ALA A 15 -10.74 -7.80 -15.61
C ALA A 15 -11.10 -7.83 -17.10
N ALA A 16 -11.30 -9.03 -17.66
CA ALA A 16 -11.72 -9.21 -19.06
C ALA A 16 -13.13 -8.66 -19.31
N GLU A 17 -14.09 -8.95 -18.45
CA GLU A 17 -15.45 -8.40 -18.55
C GLU A 17 -15.45 -6.88 -18.44
N THR A 18 -14.65 -6.32 -17.52
CA THR A 18 -14.49 -4.86 -17.41
C THR A 18 -13.93 -4.30 -18.72
N ALA A 19 -12.85 -4.87 -19.27
CA ALA A 19 -12.25 -4.43 -20.53
C ALA A 19 -13.24 -4.40 -21.68
N LEU A 20 -14.14 -5.40 -21.78
CA LEU A 20 -15.17 -5.49 -22.80
C LEU A 20 -16.26 -4.39 -22.69
N THR A 21 -16.45 -3.83 -21.49
CA THR A 21 -17.44 -2.76 -21.24
C THR A 21 -16.84 -1.36 -21.33
N LEU A 22 -15.51 -1.23 -21.35
CA LEU A 22 -14.85 0.07 -21.45
C LEU A 22 -15.16 0.75 -22.78
N PRO A 23 -15.53 2.04 -22.79
CA PRO A 23 -15.73 2.77 -24.01
C PRO A 23 -14.40 2.99 -24.74
N VAL A 24 -14.35 2.65 -26.02
CA VAL A 24 -13.21 3.00 -26.85
C VAL A 24 -13.32 4.49 -27.20
N LEU A 25 -12.33 5.26 -26.77
CA LEU A 25 -12.24 6.69 -27.04
C LEU A 25 -11.94 6.96 -28.53
N PRO A 26 -12.19 8.17 -29.07
CA PRO A 26 -11.91 8.49 -30.48
C PRO A 26 -10.45 8.22 -30.90
N SER A 27 -9.52 8.28 -29.97
CA SER A 27 -8.10 7.94 -30.17
C SER A 27 -7.83 6.44 -30.37
N GLY A 28 -8.82 5.58 -30.06
CA GLY A 28 -8.71 4.13 -30.11
C GLY A 28 -8.18 3.48 -28.84
N PHE A 29 -8.02 4.23 -27.73
CA PHE A 29 -7.65 3.74 -26.42
C PHE A 29 -8.86 3.72 -25.46
N TRP A 30 -8.76 2.95 -24.38
CA TRP A 30 -9.74 2.97 -23.29
C TRP A 30 -9.46 4.10 -22.29
N PHE A 31 -8.19 4.38 -22.02
CA PHE A 31 -7.75 5.35 -21.02
C PHE A 31 -6.74 6.34 -21.62
N HIS A 32 -6.85 7.62 -21.25
CA HIS A 32 -5.88 8.65 -21.63
C HIS A 32 -4.96 9.08 -20.47
N LYS A 33 -5.34 8.80 -19.21
CA LYS A 33 -4.57 9.25 -18.04
C LYS A 33 -3.32 8.42 -17.77
N ASP A 34 -3.41 7.11 -17.98
CA ASP A 34 -2.31 6.19 -17.75
C ASP A 34 -2.31 5.09 -18.81
N ILE A 35 -1.23 5.00 -19.60
CA ILE A 35 -1.09 3.98 -20.65
C ILE A 35 -1.11 2.57 -20.06
N ARG A 36 -0.63 2.40 -18.83
CA ARG A 36 -0.51 1.10 -18.16
C ARG A 36 -1.86 0.43 -17.97
N ASP A 37 -2.93 1.21 -17.73
CA ASP A 37 -4.28 0.67 -17.61
C ASP A 37 -4.74 0.02 -18.91
N ASN A 38 -4.45 0.64 -20.09
CA ASN A 38 -4.73 0.02 -21.37
C ASN A 38 -3.99 -1.31 -21.52
N LEU A 39 -2.72 -1.36 -21.12
CA LEU A 39 -1.92 -2.57 -21.21
C LEU A 39 -2.47 -3.68 -20.31
N PHE A 40 -2.67 -3.39 -19.02
CA PHE A 40 -3.08 -4.41 -18.07
C PHE A 40 -4.45 -5.00 -18.39
N TYR A 41 -5.44 -4.18 -18.73
CA TYR A 41 -6.75 -4.68 -19.15
C TYR A 41 -6.66 -5.50 -20.45
N ALA A 42 -5.84 -5.07 -21.42
CA ALA A 42 -5.68 -5.80 -22.67
C ALA A 42 -4.97 -7.16 -22.49
N LEU A 43 -3.93 -7.24 -21.65
CA LEU A 43 -3.26 -8.52 -21.32
C LEU A 43 -4.21 -9.52 -20.66
N HIS A 44 -5.04 -9.05 -19.71
CA HIS A 44 -6.02 -9.91 -19.05
C HIS A 44 -7.12 -10.36 -20.02
N LEU A 45 -7.65 -9.45 -20.84
CA LEU A 45 -8.66 -9.79 -21.86
C LEU A 45 -8.12 -10.79 -22.87
N HIS A 46 -6.88 -10.58 -23.37
CA HIS A 46 -6.24 -11.50 -24.32
C HIS A 46 -6.09 -12.91 -23.73
N LEU A 47 -5.54 -13.01 -22.50
CA LEU A 47 -5.36 -14.31 -21.86
C LEU A 47 -6.70 -15.02 -21.59
N ALA A 48 -7.71 -14.27 -21.12
CA ALA A 48 -9.04 -14.82 -20.87
C ALA A 48 -9.71 -15.30 -22.17
N ALA A 49 -9.52 -14.58 -23.29
CA ALA A 49 -10.06 -14.98 -24.59
C ALA A 49 -9.37 -16.25 -25.14
N CYS A 50 -8.09 -16.45 -24.85
CA CYS A 50 -7.33 -17.62 -25.29
C CYS A 50 -7.54 -18.87 -24.43
N ARG A 51 -8.06 -18.74 -23.22
CA ARG A 51 -8.27 -19.85 -22.27
C ARG A 51 -9.73 -20.29 -22.25
N GLU A 52 -10.01 -21.54 -22.67
CA GLU A 52 -11.37 -22.09 -22.73
C GLU A 52 -12.00 -22.26 -21.33
N ASP A 53 -11.19 -22.47 -20.31
CA ASP A 53 -11.62 -22.63 -18.92
C ASP A 53 -12.07 -21.32 -18.24
N ILE A 54 -11.82 -20.16 -18.87
CA ILE A 54 -12.29 -18.85 -18.38
C ILE A 54 -13.65 -18.54 -19.03
N PRO A 55 -14.74 -18.45 -18.28
CA PRO A 55 -16.03 -18.08 -18.85
C PRO A 55 -16.01 -16.59 -19.28
N LEU A 56 -16.39 -16.32 -20.54
CA LEU A 56 -16.59 -14.99 -21.09
C LEU A 56 -18.01 -14.88 -21.65
N ALA A 57 -18.67 -13.74 -21.40
CA ALA A 57 -19.99 -13.46 -21.98
C ALA A 57 -19.94 -13.08 -23.47
N ALA A 58 -18.78 -12.60 -23.95
CA ALA A 58 -18.57 -12.21 -25.33
C ALA A 58 -18.00 -13.34 -26.19
N ASP A 59 -18.13 -13.21 -27.51
CA ASP A 59 -17.44 -14.06 -28.47
C ASP A 59 -15.92 -13.97 -28.27
N ARG A 60 -15.27 -15.13 -28.15
CA ARG A 60 -13.84 -15.23 -27.82
C ARG A 60 -12.93 -14.64 -28.88
N GLN A 61 -13.28 -14.82 -30.16
CA GLN A 61 -12.47 -14.27 -31.25
C GLN A 61 -12.55 -12.73 -31.25
N THR A 62 -13.75 -12.19 -31.08
CA THR A 62 -13.95 -10.73 -30.95
C THR A 62 -13.21 -10.16 -29.74
N ALA A 63 -13.24 -10.86 -28.60
CA ALA A 63 -12.51 -10.46 -27.40
C ALA A 63 -10.99 -10.50 -27.62
N LYS A 64 -10.48 -11.54 -28.28
CA LYS A 64 -9.07 -11.69 -28.64
C LYS A 64 -8.62 -10.56 -29.58
N ASP A 65 -9.36 -10.31 -30.66
CA ASP A 65 -9.05 -9.27 -31.63
C ASP A 65 -9.05 -7.87 -30.98
N THR A 66 -10.00 -7.62 -30.09
CA THR A 66 -10.07 -6.36 -29.31
C THR A 66 -8.83 -6.17 -28.47
N ALA A 67 -8.42 -7.21 -27.73
CA ALA A 67 -7.25 -7.18 -26.88
C ALA A 67 -5.95 -7.02 -27.69
N GLU A 68 -5.75 -7.80 -28.77
CA GLU A 68 -4.57 -7.70 -29.63
C GLU A 68 -4.46 -6.32 -30.28
N ASN A 69 -5.56 -5.75 -30.77
CA ASN A 69 -5.57 -4.41 -31.34
C ASN A 69 -5.15 -3.37 -30.30
N MET A 70 -5.61 -3.48 -29.05
CA MET A 70 -5.21 -2.56 -27.97
C MET A 70 -3.73 -2.73 -27.62
N LEU A 71 -3.25 -3.96 -27.49
CA LEU A 71 -1.83 -4.26 -27.22
C LEU A 71 -0.93 -3.69 -28.32
N LEU A 72 -1.25 -3.92 -29.59
CA LEU A 72 -0.50 -3.39 -30.73
C LEU A 72 -0.47 -1.85 -30.71
N ARG A 73 -1.59 -1.19 -30.38
CA ARG A 73 -1.63 0.28 -30.25
C ARG A 73 -0.72 0.77 -29.11
N VAL A 74 -0.77 0.14 -27.93
CA VAL A 74 0.08 0.48 -26.79
C VAL A 74 1.56 0.30 -27.15
N LEU A 75 1.94 -0.85 -27.72
CA LEU A 75 3.32 -1.15 -28.09
C LEU A 75 3.90 -0.15 -29.10
N ARG A 76 3.09 0.28 -30.08
CA ARG A 76 3.49 1.23 -31.12
C ARG A 76 3.66 2.68 -30.65
N LEU A 77 3.22 3.03 -29.44
CA LEU A 77 3.52 4.33 -28.83
C LEU A 77 4.92 4.42 -28.23
N GLN A 78 5.69 3.33 -28.24
CA GLN A 78 7.07 3.33 -27.79
C GLN A 78 7.92 4.28 -28.63
N GLN A 79 8.72 5.12 -27.99
CA GLN A 79 9.72 5.95 -28.66
C GLN A 79 10.82 5.05 -29.24
N ARG A 80 10.93 4.98 -30.56
CA ARG A 80 11.83 4.07 -31.29
C ARG A 80 12.99 4.76 -32.01
N ASP A 81 13.04 6.07 -31.99
CA ASP A 81 14.18 6.80 -32.50
C ASP A 81 15.35 6.72 -31.51
N PRO A 82 16.49 6.09 -31.90
CA PRO A 82 17.65 5.93 -31.03
C PRO A 82 18.29 7.27 -30.58
N GLU A 83 18.06 8.34 -31.34
CA GLU A 83 18.59 9.68 -31.03
C GLU A 83 17.68 10.46 -30.06
N ALA A 84 16.48 9.95 -29.77
CA ALA A 84 15.57 10.62 -28.86
C ALA A 84 16.02 10.43 -27.40
N GLU A 85 15.91 11.49 -26.59
CA GLU A 85 16.26 11.47 -25.16
C GLU A 85 15.62 10.31 -24.39
N ARG A 86 14.41 9.93 -24.78
CA ARG A 86 13.61 8.86 -24.13
C ARG A 86 13.45 7.64 -25.04
N TYR A 87 14.51 7.26 -25.74
CA TYR A 87 14.51 6.05 -26.56
C TYR A 87 14.10 4.81 -25.75
N GLY A 88 13.20 4.00 -26.29
CA GLY A 88 12.70 2.78 -25.64
C GLY A 88 11.54 2.99 -24.67
N HIS A 89 11.18 4.23 -24.33
CA HIS A 89 10.13 4.54 -23.36
C HIS A 89 8.76 4.74 -24.00
N TRP A 90 7.71 4.64 -23.19
CA TRP A 90 6.32 4.95 -23.57
C TRP A 90 5.85 6.25 -22.92
N PRO A 91 4.86 6.94 -23.48
CA PRO A 91 4.19 8.02 -22.78
C PRO A 91 3.45 7.48 -21.55
N LEU A 92 3.38 8.27 -20.46
CA LEU A 92 2.55 7.94 -19.30
C LEU A 92 1.11 8.39 -19.53
N ASN A 93 0.93 9.68 -19.78
CA ASN A 93 -0.37 10.29 -20.07
C ASN A 93 -0.50 10.47 -21.58
N LEU A 94 -1.57 9.92 -22.15
CA LEU A 94 -1.78 9.95 -23.60
C LEU A 94 -2.38 11.27 -24.10
N GLY A 95 -3.00 12.07 -23.20
CA GLY A 95 -3.68 13.29 -23.60
C GLY A 95 -4.77 13.05 -24.64
N ASN A 96 -5.10 14.10 -25.41
CA ASN A 96 -6.09 13.99 -26.49
C ASN A 96 -5.49 13.47 -27.81
N ASP A 97 -4.18 13.56 -27.98
CA ASP A 97 -3.44 13.04 -29.12
C ASP A 97 -2.32 12.10 -28.64
N PRO A 98 -2.59 10.80 -28.51
CA PRO A 98 -1.62 9.83 -28.05
C PRO A 98 -0.35 9.71 -28.87
N GLN A 99 -0.40 10.02 -30.18
CA GLN A 99 0.76 9.91 -31.06
C GLN A 99 1.81 10.99 -30.81
N SER A 100 1.39 12.14 -30.29
CA SER A 100 2.28 13.24 -29.92
C SER A 100 2.58 13.30 -28.41
N ALA A 101 2.08 12.35 -27.63
CA ALA A 101 2.30 12.30 -26.18
C ALA A 101 3.79 12.05 -25.87
N PRO A 102 4.41 12.85 -24.98
CA PRO A 102 5.83 12.72 -24.68
C PRO A 102 6.13 11.42 -23.91
N ALA A 103 7.22 10.77 -24.29
CA ALA A 103 7.69 9.57 -23.60
C ALA A 103 8.09 9.90 -22.15
N HIS A 104 7.84 8.93 -21.23
CA HIS A 104 8.03 9.09 -19.79
C HIS A 104 8.74 7.85 -19.21
N PRO A 105 9.62 7.99 -18.19
CA PRO A 105 10.35 6.86 -17.61
C PRO A 105 9.47 5.77 -16.99
N LEU A 106 8.45 6.17 -16.22
CA LEU A 106 7.67 5.26 -15.36
C LEU A 106 7.00 4.08 -16.08
N PRO A 107 6.37 4.21 -17.25
CA PRO A 107 5.75 3.05 -17.88
C PRO A 107 6.75 1.94 -18.20
N ALA A 108 7.92 2.29 -18.75
CA ALA A 108 8.92 1.32 -19.18
C ALA A 108 9.40 0.41 -18.03
N GLU A 109 9.53 0.95 -16.82
CA GLU A 109 10.00 0.21 -15.64
C GLU A 109 9.05 -0.94 -15.23
N LEU A 110 7.75 -0.71 -15.29
CA LEU A 110 6.73 -1.73 -14.98
C LEU A 110 6.40 -2.61 -16.17
N VAL A 111 6.22 -1.97 -17.32
CA VAL A 111 5.80 -2.61 -18.57
C VAL A 111 6.87 -3.58 -19.06
N GLY A 112 8.16 -3.26 -18.93
CA GLY A 112 9.25 -4.11 -19.41
C GLY A 112 9.25 -5.51 -18.79
N ASN A 113 9.05 -5.63 -17.48
CA ASN A 113 8.98 -6.92 -16.81
C ASN A 113 7.76 -7.74 -17.25
N ILE A 114 6.57 -7.12 -17.28
CA ILE A 114 5.34 -7.84 -17.61
C ILE A 114 5.26 -8.22 -19.10
N LEU A 115 5.78 -7.39 -20.01
CA LEU A 115 5.85 -7.72 -21.43
C LEU A 115 6.83 -8.86 -21.70
N SER A 116 7.98 -8.88 -21.02
CA SER A 116 8.94 -9.99 -21.10
C SER A 116 8.30 -11.28 -20.62
N LEU A 117 7.61 -11.25 -19.46
CA LEU A 117 6.86 -12.41 -18.97
C LEU A 117 5.80 -12.84 -19.98
N TYR A 118 5.03 -11.91 -20.51
CA TYR A 118 3.95 -12.24 -21.45
C TYR A 118 4.49 -12.85 -22.76
N TYR A 119 5.57 -12.30 -23.27
CA TYR A 119 6.24 -12.81 -24.49
C TYR A 119 6.78 -14.24 -24.29
N VAL A 120 7.39 -14.54 -23.14
CA VAL A 120 7.99 -15.85 -22.88
C VAL A 120 6.93 -16.87 -22.49
N LYS A 121 6.10 -16.56 -21.49
CA LYS A 121 5.18 -17.50 -20.86
C LYS A 121 3.96 -17.82 -21.72
N PHE A 122 3.43 -16.85 -22.44
CA PHE A 122 2.18 -17.00 -23.21
C PHE A 122 2.39 -17.07 -24.71
N GLN A 123 3.59 -17.41 -25.15
CA GLN A 123 3.98 -17.44 -26.57
C GLN A 123 3.01 -18.22 -27.46
N ALA A 124 2.44 -19.33 -26.95
CA ALA A 124 1.51 -20.18 -27.69
C ALA A 124 0.17 -19.51 -28.04
N TYR A 125 -0.19 -18.43 -27.34
CA TYR A 125 -1.44 -17.70 -27.53
C TYR A 125 -1.29 -16.48 -28.45
N LEU A 126 -0.04 -16.05 -28.71
CA LEU A 126 0.24 -14.84 -29.49
C LEU A 126 0.02 -15.07 -30.99
N SER A 127 -0.65 -14.13 -31.65
CA SER A 127 -0.59 -14.05 -33.11
C SER A 127 0.82 -13.66 -33.57
N ASP A 128 1.18 -13.98 -34.82
CA ASP A 128 2.49 -13.61 -35.38
C ASP A 128 2.72 -12.10 -35.29
N ALA A 129 1.70 -11.29 -35.58
CA ALA A 129 1.79 -9.83 -35.52
C ALA A 129 2.07 -9.32 -34.10
N LEU A 130 1.38 -9.88 -33.08
CA LEU A 130 1.61 -9.48 -31.69
C LEU A 130 2.96 -9.98 -31.17
N LYS A 131 3.37 -11.18 -31.56
CA LYS A 131 4.68 -11.75 -31.20
C LYS A 131 5.84 -10.92 -31.76
N ASP A 132 5.75 -10.52 -33.02
CA ASP A 132 6.77 -9.69 -33.67
C ASP A 132 6.83 -8.28 -33.05
N GLU A 133 5.69 -7.68 -32.74
CA GLU A 133 5.61 -6.36 -32.13
C GLU A 133 6.14 -6.36 -30.69
N LEU A 134 5.82 -7.41 -29.89
CA LEU A 134 6.38 -7.61 -28.55
C LEU A 134 7.90 -7.73 -28.61
N LYS A 135 8.42 -8.61 -29.50
CA LYS A 135 9.86 -8.79 -29.69
C LYS A 135 10.54 -7.48 -30.08
N THR A 136 9.93 -6.73 -31.00
CA THR A 136 10.43 -5.42 -31.43
C THR A 136 10.49 -4.44 -30.27
N SER A 137 9.43 -4.33 -29.48
CA SER A 137 9.36 -3.44 -28.31
C SER A 137 10.39 -3.83 -27.24
N LEU A 138 10.53 -5.12 -26.93
CA LEU A 138 11.55 -5.62 -25.99
C LEU A 138 12.96 -5.36 -26.51
N THR A 139 13.21 -5.46 -27.81
CA THR A 139 14.51 -5.15 -28.43
C THR A 139 14.85 -3.66 -28.30
N HIS A 140 13.89 -2.76 -28.51
CA HIS A 140 14.11 -1.32 -28.29
C HIS A 140 14.36 -1.02 -26.81
N LEU A 141 13.62 -1.66 -25.90
CA LEU A 141 13.82 -1.51 -24.46
C LEU A 141 15.21 -2.01 -24.03
N HIS A 142 15.64 -3.16 -24.53
CA HIS A 142 16.98 -3.69 -24.30
C HIS A 142 18.07 -2.72 -24.80
N ARG A 143 17.96 -2.20 -26.01
CA ARG A 143 18.93 -1.26 -26.61
C ARG A 143 18.96 0.10 -25.92
N SER A 144 17.86 0.52 -25.30
CA SER A 144 17.78 1.79 -24.57
C SER A 144 18.62 1.81 -23.30
N LYS A 145 18.94 0.64 -22.76
CA LYS A 145 19.70 0.47 -21.50
C LYS A 145 19.14 1.26 -20.32
N ILE A 146 17.82 1.45 -20.27
CA ILE A 146 17.11 2.13 -19.20
C ILE A 146 17.44 1.53 -17.82
N TYR A 147 17.77 0.24 -17.78
CA TYR A 147 18.14 -0.53 -16.59
C TYR A 147 19.61 -0.33 -16.16
N ASP A 148 20.40 0.40 -16.91
CA ASP A 148 21.81 0.64 -16.61
C ASP A 148 21.96 1.83 -15.65
N VAL A 149 21.52 1.60 -14.41
CA VAL A 149 21.54 2.57 -13.33
C VAL A 149 22.39 2.04 -12.17
N PRO A 150 23.07 2.92 -11.41
CA PRO A 150 23.82 2.50 -10.24
C PRO A 150 22.88 1.98 -9.15
N GLN A 151 23.28 0.92 -8.45
CA GLN A 151 22.54 0.38 -7.30
C GLN A 151 22.90 1.15 -6.04
N GLN A 152 22.06 2.04 -5.58
CA GLN A 152 22.36 2.96 -4.48
C GLN A 152 21.23 3.11 -3.46
N ALA A 153 19.99 3.20 -3.93
CA ALA A 153 18.85 3.59 -3.12
C ALA A 153 18.02 2.40 -2.61
N PHE A 154 18.11 1.24 -3.22
CA PHE A 154 17.35 0.03 -2.85
C PHE A 154 15.85 0.28 -2.74
N HIS A 155 15.28 1.02 -3.70
CA HIS A 155 13.86 1.34 -3.80
C HIS A 155 13.19 0.62 -4.98
N HIS A 156 11.87 0.75 -5.11
CA HIS A 156 11.06 0.07 -6.11
C HIS A 156 11.48 0.33 -7.57
N HIS A 157 12.08 1.49 -7.89
CA HIS A 157 12.60 1.75 -9.25
C HIS A 157 13.77 0.82 -9.55
N GLU A 158 14.77 0.74 -8.65
CA GLU A 158 15.91 -0.17 -8.81
C GLU A 158 15.44 -1.63 -8.85
N ALA A 159 14.50 -2.03 -8.00
CA ALA A 159 13.94 -3.38 -8.02
C ALA A 159 13.35 -3.73 -9.39
N LYS A 160 12.56 -2.84 -10.00
CA LYS A 160 11.98 -3.05 -11.34
C LYS A 160 13.06 -3.14 -12.43
N LEU A 161 14.02 -2.21 -12.40
CA LEU A 161 15.06 -2.11 -13.42
C LEU A 161 16.03 -3.30 -13.39
N PHE A 162 16.41 -3.77 -12.21
CA PHE A 162 17.32 -4.91 -12.08
C PHE A 162 16.63 -6.25 -12.41
N ASN A 163 15.37 -6.41 -12.06
CA ASN A 163 14.58 -7.55 -12.55
C ASN A 163 14.42 -7.49 -14.08
N MET A 164 14.30 -6.29 -14.66
CA MET A 164 14.20 -6.12 -16.11
C MET A 164 15.45 -6.63 -16.84
N LYS A 165 16.66 -6.50 -16.28
CA LYS A 165 17.86 -7.11 -16.85
C LYS A 165 17.68 -8.62 -17.04
N ILE A 166 17.14 -9.30 -16.04
CA ILE A 166 16.93 -10.74 -16.08
C ILE A 166 15.81 -11.10 -17.04
N THR A 167 14.68 -10.40 -16.96
CA THR A 167 13.52 -10.71 -17.80
C THR A 167 13.77 -10.44 -19.28
N LEU A 168 14.50 -9.37 -19.62
CA LEU A 168 14.96 -9.11 -20.99
C LEU A 168 16.01 -10.13 -21.43
N GLY A 169 16.96 -10.45 -20.55
CA GLY A 169 17.97 -11.48 -20.82
C GLY A 169 17.33 -12.83 -21.17
N ALA A 170 16.36 -13.28 -20.38
CA ALA A 170 15.60 -14.50 -20.65
C ALA A 170 14.78 -14.42 -21.96
N GLY A 171 14.11 -13.28 -22.20
CA GLY A 171 13.25 -13.10 -23.40
C GLY A 171 14.02 -12.95 -24.70
N LEU A 172 15.22 -12.40 -24.67
CA LEU A 172 16.04 -12.11 -25.87
C LEU A 172 17.28 -12.98 -26.01
N GLY A 173 17.56 -13.86 -25.03
CA GLY A 173 18.72 -14.75 -25.06
C GLY A 173 20.05 -14.09 -24.68
N ASP A 174 20.03 -13.02 -23.87
CA ASP A 174 21.21 -12.31 -23.38
C ASP A 174 21.55 -12.76 -21.94
N SER A 175 22.38 -13.79 -21.85
CA SER A 175 22.78 -14.38 -20.57
C SER A 175 23.68 -13.45 -19.73
N GLU A 176 24.51 -12.62 -20.38
CA GLU A 176 25.39 -11.68 -19.67
C GLU A 176 24.56 -10.62 -18.95
N LEU A 177 23.51 -10.10 -19.59
CA LEU A 177 22.58 -9.17 -18.98
C LEU A 177 21.82 -9.81 -17.80
N ALA A 178 21.38 -11.08 -17.95
CA ALA A 178 20.72 -11.80 -16.87
C ALA A 178 21.63 -12.02 -15.66
N GLU A 179 22.90 -12.36 -15.87
CA GLU A 179 23.90 -12.48 -14.80
C GLU A 179 24.17 -11.15 -14.10
N ASP A 180 24.24 -10.05 -14.85
CA ASP A 180 24.38 -8.72 -14.27
C ASP A 180 23.19 -8.36 -13.37
N GLY A 181 21.97 -8.60 -13.85
CA GLY A 181 20.75 -8.48 -13.06
C GLY A 181 20.78 -9.36 -11.80
N HIS A 182 21.29 -10.60 -11.90
CA HIS A 182 21.39 -11.50 -10.74
C HIS A 182 22.29 -10.94 -9.64
N ARG A 183 23.43 -10.33 -9.99
CA ARG A 183 24.30 -9.64 -9.01
C ARG A 183 23.55 -8.53 -8.25
N ASN A 184 22.73 -7.77 -8.97
CA ASN A 184 21.87 -6.75 -8.34
C ASN A 184 20.83 -7.36 -7.39
N LEU A 185 20.19 -8.47 -7.77
CA LEU A 185 19.21 -9.16 -6.91
C LEU A 185 19.85 -9.75 -5.66
N GLN A 186 21.06 -10.28 -5.76
CA GLN A 186 21.82 -10.76 -4.59
C GLN A 186 22.10 -9.62 -3.60
N ALA A 187 22.46 -8.44 -4.09
CA ALA A 187 22.66 -7.26 -3.25
C ALA A 187 21.34 -6.80 -2.61
N ILE A 188 20.21 -6.85 -3.34
CA ILE A 188 18.87 -6.59 -2.79
C ILE A 188 18.56 -7.57 -1.65
N LEU A 189 18.72 -8.87 -1.88
CA LEU A 189 18.47 -9.88 -0.86
C LEU A 189 19.34 -9.66 0.39
N HIS A 190 20.63 -9.39 0.19
CA HIS A 190 21.53 -9.06 1.29
C HIS A 190 21.06 -7.82 2.07
N ARG A 191 20.62 -6.77 1.36
CA ARG A 191 20.09 -5.55 1.99
C ARG A 191 18.85 -5.84 2.82
N LEU A 192 17.86 -6.56 2.27
CA LEU A 192 16.63 -6.91 2.96
C LEU A 192 16.91 -7.73 4.24
N THR A 193 17.80 -8.73 4.15
CA THR A 193 18.11 -9.62 5.28
C THR A 193 19.04 -9.00 6.33
N SER A 194 19.83 -7.98 5.97
CA SER A 194 20.76 -7.31 6.90
C SER A 194 20.22 -6.02 7.51
N ARG A 195 19.41 -5.25 6.76
CA ARG A 195 18.91 -3.94 7.18
C ARG A 195 17.39 -3.82 7.12
N GLY A 196 16.72 -4.61 6.26
CA GLY A 196 15.28 -4.59 6.08
C GLY A 196 14.83 -3.68 4.94
N PHE A 197 13.51 -3.46 4.87
CA PHE A 197 12.79 -2.77 3.81
C PHE A 197 12.60 -1.29 4.15
N GLN A 198 12.98 -0.40 3.24
CA GLN A 198 12.95 1.05 3.47
C GLN A 198 11.61 1.69 3.07
N GLU A 199 10.92 1.14 2.08
CA GLU A 199 9.69 1.71 1.54
C GLU A 199 8.46 1.16 2.29
N TYR A 200 8.47 1.32 3.60
CA TYR A 200 7.39 0.86 4.47
C TYR A 200 6.06 1.57 4.16
N GLY A 201 4.94 0.86 4.27
CA GLY A 201 3.61 1.44 4.22
C GLY A 201 3.14 1.97 2.87
N CYS A 202 3.91 1.83 1.80
CA CYS A 202 3.49 2.21 0.45
C CYS A 202 3.09 0.98 -0.36
N LEU A 203 1.80 0.62 -0.33
CA LEU A 203 1.28 -0.54 -1.06
C LEU A 203 1.55 -0.50 -2.57
N PRO A 204 1.33 0.62 -3.30
CA PRO A 204 1.63 0.63 -4.72
C PRO A 204 3.08 0.26 -5.04
N TRP A 205 4.04 0.78 -4.27
CA TRP A 205 5.45 0.46 -4.48
C TRP A 205 5.80 -0.95 -4.03
N PHE A 206 5.19 -1.42 -2.94
CA PHE A 206 5.34 -2.80 -2.49
C PHE A 206 4.93 -3.80 -3.58
N TRP A 207 3.81 -3.55 -4.25
CA TRP A 207 3.35 -4.41 -5.35
C TRP A 207 4.24 -4.32 -6.59
N HIS A 208 4.92 -3.20 -6.83
CA HIS A 208 5.93 -3.11 -7.89
C HIS A 208 7.13 -4.02 -7.63
N TRP A 209 7.58 -4.14 -6.36
CA TRP A 209 8.57 -5.13 -5.97
C TRP A 209 8.08 -6.55 -6.25
N VAL A 210 6.95 -6.91 -5.71
CA VAL A 210 6.38 -8.25 -5.82
C VAL A 210 6.19 -8.64 -7.29
N GLN A 211 5.59 -7.77 -8.12
CA GLN A 211 5.40 -8.00 -9.55
C GLN A 211 6.73 -8.31 -10.27
N ALA A 212 7.75 -7.46 -10.07
CA ALA A 212 9.02 -7.60 -10.76
C ALA A 212 9.73 -8.92 -10.41
N PHE A 213 9.74 -9.30 -9.13
CA PHE A 213 10.35 -10.55 -8.69
C PHE A 213 9.55 -11.80 -9.12
N ILE A 214 8.23 -11.73 -9.19
CA ILE A 214 7.41 -12.82 -9.75
C ILE A 214 7.72 -12.98 -11.25
N CYS A 215 7.79 -11.90 -12.03
CA CYS A 215 8.17 -11.97 -13.43
C CYS A 215 9.52 -12.69 -13.62
N THR A 216 10.53 -12.32 -12.84
CA THR A 216 11.82 -12.99 -12.86
C THR A 216 11.72 -14.47 -12.50
N LEU A 217 11.02 -14.80 -11.40
CA LEU A 217 10.88 -16.17 -10.93
C LEU A 217 10.22 -17.08 -11.96
N GLU A 218 9.22 -16.58 -12.69
CA GLU A 218 8.41 -17.40 -13.60
C GLU A 218 9.05 -17.65 -14.97
N ILE A 219 9.96 -16.79 -15.43
CA ILE A 219 10.49 -16.92 -16.78
C ILE A 219 11.99 -17.26 -16.86
N THR A 220 12.74 -17.13 -15.77
CA THR A 220 14.13 -17.59 -15.77
C THR A 220 14.23 -19.08 -15.53
N GLU A 221 15.09 -19.77 -16.29
CA GLU A 221 15.42 -21.18 -16.09
C GLU A 221 16.60 -21.38 -15.14
N ASP A 222 17.40 -20.33 -14.90
CA ASP A 222 18.56 -20.41 -14.02
C ASP A 222 18.14 -20.65 -12.56
N PRO A 223 18.57 -21.77 -11.94
CA PRO A 223 18.15 -22.15 -10.59
C PRO A 223 18.67 -21.19 -9.52
N GLN A 224 19.81 -20.52 -9.72
CA GLN A 224 20.37 -19.58 -8.75
C GLN A 224 19.57 -18.25 -8.76
N ILE A 225 19.21 -17.77 -9.95
CA ILE A 225 18.36 -16.59 -10.10
C ILE A 225 16.98 -16.89 -9.49
N ARG A 226 16.40 -18.05 -9.81
CA ARG A 226 15.11 -18.49 -9.23
C ARG A 226 15.16 -18.53 -7.72
N GLN A 227 16.20 -19.11 -7.14
CA GLN A 227 16.38 -19.18 -5.68
C GLN A 227 16.48 -17.79 -5.05
N THR A 228 17.26 -16.89 -5.65
CA THR A 228 17.40 -15.50 -5.14
C THR A 228 16.06 -14.77 -5.19
N ALA A 229 15.33 -14.84 -6.31
CA ALA A 229 14.02 -14.22 -6.47
C ALA A 229 12.99 -14.80 -5.49
N ALA A 230 12.96 -16.12 -5.31
CA ALA A 230 12.07 -16.77 -4.35
C ALA A 230 12.33 -16.31 -2.91
N ARG A 231 13.58 -16.19 -2.49
CA ARG A 231 13.94 -15.69 -1.14
C ARG A 231 13.55 -14.23 -0.92
N VAL A 232 13.68 -13.38 -1.95
CA VAL A 232 13.20 -11.99 -1.86
C VAL A 232 11.67 -11.96 -1.73
N LEU A 233 10.95 -12.75 -2.52
CA LEU A 233 9.49 -12.86 -2.43
C LEU A 233 9.05 -13.39 -1.05
N GLU A 234 9.70 -14.41 -0.53
CA GLU A 234 9.44 -14.95 0.82
C GLU A 234 9.58 -13.85 1.89
N TRP A 235 10.65 -13.06 1.82
CA TRP A 235 10.86 -11.93 2.74
C TRP A 235 9.74 -10.88 2.61
N LEU A 236 9.41 -10.47 1.38
CA LEU A 236 8.35 -9.48 1.13
C LEU A 236 6.98 -9.96 1.63
N TRP A 237 6.61 -11.19 1.33
CA TRP A 237 5.33 -11.75 1.76
C TRP A 237 5.27 -11.99 3.28
N THR A 238 6.40 -12.31 3.92
CA THR A 238 6.49 -12.38 5.38
C THR A 238 6.24 -11.01 6.01
N TYR A 239 6.82 -9.94 5.45
CA TYR A 239 6.54 -8.58 5.87
C TYR A 239 5.07 -8.20 5.64
N ARG A 240 4.52 -8.54 4.47
CA ARG A 240 3.10 -8.31 4.19
C ARG A 240 2.19 -9.01 5.19
N ALA A 241 2.47 -10.26 5.55
CA ALA A 241 1.68 -11.02 6.51
C ALA A 241 1.60 -10.34 7.89
N LYS A 242 2.68 -9.66 8.31
CA LYS A 242 2.70 -8.90 9.56
C LYS A 242 1.92 -7.59 9.46
N CYS A 243 1.91 -6.96 8.29
CA CYS A 243 1.18 -5.72 8.01
C CYS A 243 -0.19 -5.97 7.36
N TYR A 244 -0.84 -7.11 7.65
CA TYR A 244 -2.06 -7.56 6.98
C TYR A 244 -3.22 -7.78 7.96
N LEU A 245 -4.40 -7.32 7.56
CA LEU A 245 -5.68 -7.61 8.20
C LEU A 245 -6.76 -7.70 7.12
N GLN A 246 -7.11 -8.93 6.69
CA GLN A 246 -8.19 -9.19 5.73
C GLN A 246 -8.25 -8.17 4.58
N GLY A 247 -7.15 -8.11 3.82
CA GLY A 247 -6.95 -7.20 2.69
C GLY A 247 -6.39 -5.81 3.05
N ALA A 248 -6.63 -5.32 4.25
CA ALA A 248 -6.13 -4.03 4.69
C ALA A 248 -4.61 -4.03 4.93
N TRP A 249 -3.95 -2.91 4.63
CA TRP A 249 -2.62 -2.62 5.16
C TRP A 249 -2.75 -2.05 6.56
N ILE A 250 -2.04 -2.61 7.53
CA ILE A 250 -2.03 -2.14 8.91
C ILE A 250 -0.68 -1.52 9.27
N GLY A 251 -0.70 -0.53 10.15
CA GLY A 251 0.49 0.25 10.51
C GLY A 251 0.62 1.56 9.74
N PRO A 252 1.81 2.17 9.72
CA PRO A 252 2.01 3.45 9.09
C PRO A 252 1.94 3.35 7.56
N ARG A 253 1.66 4.50 6.92
CA ARG A 253 1.69 4.65 5.46
C ARG A 253 2.70 5.73 5.12
N SER A 254 3.74 5.36 4.40
CA SER A 254 4.78 6.29 4.00
C SER A 254 4.35 7.17 2.83
N ARG A 255 3.52 6.63 1.93
CA ARG A 255 2.98 7.36 0.79
C ARG A 255 1.57 6.87 0.48
N SER A 256 0.58 7.66 0.86
CA SER A 256 -0.83 7.38 0.58
C SER A 256 -1.27 8.13 -0.66
N LEU A 257 -1.65 7.42 -1.71
CA LEU A 257 -2.28 8.04 -2.88
C LEU A 257 -3.75 8.37 -2.58
N ALA A 258 -4.33 9.32 -3.31
CA ALA A 258 -5.70 9.78 -3.10
C ALA A 258 -6.76 8.67 -3.20
N ASN A 259 -6.46 7.60 -3.93
CA ASN A 259 -7.33 6.43 -4.07
C ASN A 259 -7.07 5.35 -3.00
N ASP A 260 -6.05 5.50 -2.16
CA ASP A 260 -5.65 4.53 -1.14
C ASP A 260 -5.95 5.00 0.29
N ALA A 261 -6.37 6.26 0.47
CA ALA A 261 -6.71 6.83 1.75
C ALA A 261 -8.05 7.58 1.66
N PRO A 262 -8.97 7.36 2.61
CA PRO A 262 -8.91 6.46 3.77
C PRO A 262 -9.41 5.03 3.51
N ALA A 263 -9.51 4.60 2.27
CA ALA A 263 -9.90 3.24 1.89
C ALA A 263 -8.73 2.53 1.19
N ASP A 264 -8.39 1.32 1.62
CA ASP A 264 -7.39 0.50 0.94
C ASP A 264 -7.93 -0.02 -0.39
N ARG A 265 -7.22 0.23 -1.48
CA ARG A 265 -7.64 -0.19 -2.85
C ARG A 265 -6.61 -1.01 -3.60
N ASN A 266 -5.52 -1.43 -2.97
CA ASN A 266 -4.45 -2.21 -3.57
C ASN A 266 -4.50 -3.68 -3.15
N TYR A 267 -5.66 -4.31 -3.24
CA TYR A 267 -5.96 -5.60 -2.61
C TYR A 267 -5.96 -6.80 -3.56
N ILE A 268 -5.73 -6.63 -4.86
CA ILE A 268 -5.86 -7.72 -5.85
C ILE A 268 -4.88 -8.86 -5.57
N ALA A 269 -3.62 -8.54 -5.30
CA ALA A 269 -2.62 -9.54 -4.97
C ALA A 269 -2.97 -10.28 -3.67
N ASP A 270 -3.38 -9.55 -2.63
CA ASP A 270 -3.84 -10.13 -1.36
C ASP A 270 -5.07 -11.03 -1.54
N TYR A 271 -6.05 -10.59 -2.33
CA TYR A 271 -7.23 -11.41 -2.62
C TYR A 271 -6.84 -12.73 -3.29
N ILE A 272 -5.99 -12.67 -4.29
CA ILE A 272 -5.51 -13.88 -4.97
C ILE A 272 -4.80 -14.81 -3.97
N GLN A 273 -3.88 -14.29 -3.17
CA GLN A 273 -3.01 -15.09 -2.33
C GLN A 273 -3.67 -15.53 -1.00
N PHE A 274 -4.40 -14.66 -0.35
CA PHE A 274 -4.98 -14.93 0.98
C PHE A 274 -6.47 -15.27 0.93
N GLY A 275 -7.31 -14.49 0.24
CA GLY A 275 -8.71 -14.78 -0.04
C GLY A 275 -9.60 -14.93 1.20
N ASP A 276 -9.30 -14.21 2.26
CA ASP A 276 -10.01 -14.21 3.55
C ASP A 276 -10.94 -12.99 3.73
N PHE A 277 -11.15 -12.23 2.67
CA PHE A 277 -12.08 -11.10 2.63
C PHE A 277 -12.91 -11.12 1.34
N SER A 278 -14.03 -10.38 1.34
CA SER A 278 -14.88 -10.24 0.17
C SER A 278 -14.29 -9.24 -0.81
N LEU A 279 -14.16 -9.64 -2.08
CA LEU A 279 -13.69 -8.75 -3.13
C LEU A 279 -14.67 -7.58 -3.32
N PRO A 280 -14.19 -6.32 -3.25
CA PRO A 280 -14.98 -5.16 -3.63
C PRO A 280 -15.41 -5.21 -5.10
N SER A 281 -16.57 -4.59 -5.42
CA SER A 281 -17.13 -4.61 -6.77
C SER A 281 -16.27 -3.90 -7.82
N ALA A 282 -15.52 -2.86 -7.41
CA ALA A 282 -14.61 -2.14 -8.29
C ALA A 282 -13.20 -2.70 -8.14
N ILE A 283 -12.58 -3.08 -9.25
CA ILE A 283 -11.20 -3.56 -9.29
C ILE A 283 -10.28 -2.40 -9.63
N TYR A 284 -9.27 -2.21 -8.78
CA TYR A 284 -8.23 -1.21 -8.97
C TYR A 284 -6.86 -1.88 -9.11
N ARG A 285 -5.96 -1.31 -9.89
CA ARG A 285 -4.56 -1.70 -10.00
C ARG A 285 -4.34 -3.20 -10.25
N LEU A 286 -4.72 -3.64 -11.44
CA LEU A 286 -4.53 -5.04 -11.86
C LEU A 286 -3.06 -5.46 -11.84
N GLU A 287 -2.18 -4.62 -12.33
CA GLU A 287 -0.71 -4.77 -12.38
C GLU A 287 -0.23 -6.17 -12.81
N GLY A 288 -1.08 -6.92 -13.51
CA GLY A 288 -0.75 -8.24 -14.03
C GLY A 288 -0.91 -9.41 -13.05
N PHE A 289 -1.39 -9.19 -11.82
CA PHE A 289 -1.40 -10.24 -10.79
C PHE A 289 -2.18 -11.51 -11.15
N ALA A 290 -3.21 -11.43 -11.99
CA ALA A 290 -3.92 -12.63 -12.44
C ALA A 290 -3.20 -13.39 -13.58
N LEU A 291 -2.08 -12.88 -14.11
CA LEU A 291 -1.25 -13.53 -15.12
C LEU A 291 -0.19 -14.46 -14.51
N PHE A 292 0.05 -14.38 -13.20
CA PHE A 292 1.08 -15.12 -12.51
C PHE A 292 0.57 -16.47 -12.00
N ASP A 293 1.44 -17.48 -12.02
CA ASP A 293 1.19 -18.78 -11.39
C ASP A 293 1.75 -18.85 -9.96
N TYR A 294 2.53 -17.86 -9.56
CA TYR A 294 3.11 -17.78 -8.24
C TYR A 294 2.07 -17.92 -7.12
N GLU A 295 2.40 -18.74 -6.15
CA GLU A 295 1.64 -18.91 -4.91
C GLU A 295 2.54 -18.61 -3.71
N VAL A 296 2.03 -17.83 -2.77
CA VAL A 296 2.74 -17.54 -1.53
C VAL A 296 2.88 -18.82 -0.70
N PRO A 297 4.03 -19.03 0.00
CA PRO A 297 4.22 -20.18 0.87
C PRO A 297 3.07 -20.34 1.88
N ALA A 298 2.62 -21.58 2.09
CA ALA A 298 1.42 -21.89 2.86
C ALA A 298 1.50 -21.40 4.31
N GLU A 299 2.68 -21.46 4.92
CA GLU A 299 2.95 -20.97 6.27
C GLU A 299 2.82 -19.44 6.39
N ILE A 300 3.25 -18.70 5.37
CA ILE A 300 3.09 -17.24 5.32
C ILE A 300 1.61 -16.88 5.16
N ALA A 301 0.91 -17.59 4.28
CA ALA A 301 -0.53 -17.39 4.10
C ALA A 301 -1.32 -17.74 5.38
N ALA A 302 -0.92 -18.76 6.11
CA ALA A 302 -1.51 -19.12 7.40
C ALA A 302 -1.27 -18.03 8.45
N ALA A 303 -0.04 -17.51 8.54
CA ALA A 303 0.31 -16.43 9.46
C ALA A 303 -0.44 -15.11 9.14
N ALA A 304 -0.62 -14.78 7.85
CA ALA A 304 -1.40 -13.62 7.43
C ALA A 304 -2.86 -13.73 7.89
N ARG A 305 -3.47 -14.91 7.72
CA ARG A 305 -4.87 -15.18 8.05
C ARG A 305 -5.12 -15.57 9.50
N SER A 306 -4.06 -15.62 10.33
CA SER A 306 -4.23 -15.91 11.76
C SER A 306 -5.10 -14.83 12.42
N GLY A 307 -6.18 -15.24 13.08
CA GLY A 307 -7.02 -14.37 13.91
C GLY A 307 -6.40 -14.06 15.27
N GLU A 308 -5.20 -14.56 15.56
CA GLU A 308 -4.54 -14.36 16.85
C GLU A 308 -4.17 -12.88 17.06
N THR A 309 -4.45 -12.40 18.26
CA THR A 309 -3.98 -11.08 18.70
C THR A 309 -2.45 -11.05 18.74
N SER A 310 -1.88 -10.04 18.15
CA SER A 310 -0.42 -9.91 18.03
C SER A 310 0.04 -8.45 18.14
N GLU A 311 1.26 -8.28 18.65
CA GLU A 311 1.89 -6.98 18.80
C GLU A 311 3.31 -7.07 18.25
N TRP A 312 3.67 -6.12 17.36
CA TRP A 312 5.00 -6.02 16.79
C TRP A 312 5.54 -4.60 16.94
N ASN A 313 6.78 -4.53 17.39
CA ASN A 313 7.51 -3.29 17.54
C ASN A 313 8.81 -3.40 16.74
N PHE A 314 8.94 -2.62 15.67
CA PHE A 314 10.05 -2.73 14.73
C PHE A 314 10.89 -1.46 14.67
N THR A 315 12.21 -1.67 14.56
CA THR A 315 13.13 -0.65 14.07
C THR A 315 13.31 -0.84 12.56
N VAL A 316 12.98 0.19 11.80
CA VAL A 316 13.07 0.23 10.34
C VAL A 316 14.28 1.11 9.96
N PRO A 317 15.07 0.75 8.93
CA PRO A 317 16.14 1.61 8.48
C PRO A 317 15.62 2.97 8.02
N PRO A 318 16.44 4.04 8.10
CA PRO A 318 16.02 5.36 7.65
C PRO A 318 15.61 5.33 6.19
N HIS A 319 14.57 6.12 5.87
CA HIS A 319 14.10 6.26 4.50
C HIS A 319 15.15 6.98 3.64
N PRO A 320 15.33 6.60 2.35
CA PRO A 320 16.39 7.18 1.49
C PRO A 320 16.33 8.70 1.33
N HIS A 321 15.15 9.28 1.54
CA HIS A 321 14.90 10.73 1.39
C HIS A 321 14.89 11.49 2.72
N THR A 322 15.21 10.84 3.85
CA THR A 322 15.35 11.54 5.13
C THR A 322 16.72 12.20 5.24
N ALA A 323 16.73 13.47 5.64
CA ALA A 323 17.96 14.21 5.90
C ALA A 323 18.77 13.66 7.09
N ASN A 324 18.15 12.82 7.92
CA ASN A 324 18.74 12.26 9.12
C ASN A 324 18.85 10.73 9.00
N ASP A 325 20.03 10.20 9.23
CA ASP A 325 20.34 8.75 9.24
C ASP A 325 19.76 8.04 10.49
N GLN A 326 18.60 8.52 10.97
CA GLN A 326 17.95 7.99 12.18
C GLN A 326 16.99 6.86 11.82
N PRO A 327 17.01 5.77 12.57
CA PRO A 327 16.06 4.68 12.40
C PRO A 327 14.63 5.16 12.73
N LEU A 328 13.65 4.50 12.13
CA LEU A 328 12.24 4.72 12.39
C LEU A 328 11.70 3.59 13.28
N HIS A 329 10.79 3.92 14.17
CA HIS A 329 10.19 2.94 15.09
C HIS A 329 8.70 2.79 14.80
N GLN A 330 8.31 1.56 14.49
CA GLN A 330 6.92 1.21 14.17
C GLN A 330 6.35 0.31 15.25
N SER A 331 5.11 0.59 15.64
CA SER A 331 4.30 -0.30 16.49
C SER A 331 3.04 -0.70 15.73
N ILE A 332 2.69 -1.99 15.81
CA ILE A 332 1.46 -2.54 15.24
C ILE A 332 0.85 -3.49 16.27
N TYR A 333 -0.39 -3.21 16.64
CA TYR A 333 -1.24 -4.12 17.40
C TYR A 333 -2.37 -4.60 16.50
N ARG A 334 -2.55 -5.90 16.37
CA ARG A 334 -3.55 -6.53 15.50
C ARG A 334 -4.41 -7.50 16.29
N THR A 335 -5.71 -7.42 16.07
CA THR A 335 -6.71 -8.43 16.43
C THR A 335 -7.32 -9.01 15.15
N GLU A 336 -8.29 -9.88 15.26
CA GLU A 336 -9.08 -10.35 14.10
C GLU A 336 -9.97 -9.26 13.49
N GLN A 337 -10.45 -8.30 14.32
CA GLN A 337 -11.46 -7.31 13.93
C GLN A 337 -10.87 -5.94 13.58
N PHE A 338 -9.70 -5.59 14.14
CA PHE A 338 -9.06 -4.30 13.92
C PHE A 338 -7.55 -4.36 14.14
N ALA A 339 -6.87 -3.33 13.68
CA ALA A 339 -5.49 -3.08 14.04
C ALA A 339 -5.26 -1.60 14.36
N VAL A 340 -4.32 -1.32 15.26
CA VAL A 340 -3.81 0.03 15.55
C VAL A 340 -2.32 0.02 15.32
N GLY A 341 -1.82 0.94 14.53
CA GLY A 341 -0.38 1.01 14.29
C GLY A 341 0.09 2.32 13.70
N GLY A 342 1.40 2.51 13.72
CA GLY A 342 1.99 3.75 13.23
C GLY A 342 3.51 3.77 13.36
N VAL A 343 4.10 4.92 13.01
CA VAL A 343 5.52 5.24 13.11
C VAL A 343 5.72 6.47 13.98
N TYR A 344 6.64 6.38 14.92
CA TYR A 344 6.87 7.45 15.92
C TYR A 344 7.56 8.66 15.31
N GLU A 345 8.44 8.44 14.35
CA GLU A 345 9.15 9.52 13.68
C GLU A 345 8.39 9.98 12.45
N ARG A 346 8.61 11.24 12.09
CA ARG A 346 8.17 11.76 10.83
C ARG A 346 9.25 11.55 9.77
N VAL A 347 8.80 11.16 8.58
CA VAL A 347 9.64 11.10 7.38
C VAL A 347 9.21 12.22 6.46
N GLU A 348 10.14 13.06 6.04
CA GLU A 348 9.88 14.03 4.99
C GLU A 348 9.94 13.30 3.65
N GLU A 349 8.79 13.17 3.02
CA GLU A 349 8.61 12.52 1.72
C GLU A 349 8.04 13.49 0.69
N PHE A 350 7.98 13.04 -0.57
CA PHE A 350 7.24 13.73 -1.61
C PHE A 350 5.90 14.21 -1.06
N ASP A 351 5.53 15.43 -1.29
CA ASP A 351 4.21 15.98 -1.00
C ASP A 351 3.65 15.70 0.41
N ASN A 352 4.42 15.12 1.33
CA ASN A 352 4.00 14.78 2.70
C ASN A 352 2.77 13.87 2.80
N GLU A 353 2.66 12.90 1.91
CA GLU A 353 1.54 11.93 1.84
C GLU A 353 1.56 10.87 2.96
N GLN A 354 2.26 11.12 4.06
CA GLN A 354 2.39 10.20 5.17
C GLN A 354 1.17 10.22 6.10
N ILE A 355 0.66 9.04 6.43
CA ILE A 355 -0.26 8.79 7.54
C ILE A 355 0.53 8.08 8.64
N ARG A 356 0.88 8.82 9.70
CA ARG A 356 1.78 8.32 10.75
C ARG A 356 1.17 7.23 11.62
N TRP A 357 -0.14 7.27 11.82
CA TRP A 357 -0.84 6.26 12.61
C TRP A 357 -2.26 6.08 12.06
N ALA A 358 -2.80 4.89 12.21
CA ALA A 358 -4.18 4.60 11.87
C ALA A 358 -4.73 3.46 12.72
N VAL A 359 -6.05 3.49 12.93
CA VAL A 359 -6.84 2.30 13.17
C VAL A 359 -7.26 1.77 11.82
N SER A 360 -7.07 0.49 11.56
CA SER A 360 -7.45 -0.18 10.32
C SER A 360 -8.49 -1.27 10.62
N LEU A 361 -9.51 -1.34 9.77
CA LEU A 361 -10.51 -2.40 9.73
C LEU A 361 -10.26 -3.30 8.52
N PRO A 362 -10.78 -4.53 8.51
CA PRO A 362 -10.84 -5.35 7.29
C PRO A 362 -11.42 -4.59 6.10
N ILE A 363 -11.02 -4.98 4.89
CA ILE A 363 -11.60 -4.42 3.67
C ILE A 363 -13.07 -4.77 3.59
N ARG A 364 -13.91 -3.77 3.29
CA ARG A 364 -15.36 -3.90 3.14
C ARG A 364 -15.73 -4.07 1.67
N LYS A 365 -16.80 -4.82 1.43
CA LYS A 365 -17.31 -5.10 0.08
C LYS A 365 -17.72 -3.83 -0.67
N ASP A 366 -18.22 -2.83 0.02
CA ASP A 366 -18.63 -1.53 -0.53
C ASP A 366 -17.48 -0.57 -0.84
N ALA A 367 -16.22 -0.97 -0.54
CA ALA A 367 -15.01 -0.17 -0.71
C ALA A 367 -15.04 1.19 0.02
N SER A 368 -15.86 1.31 1.10
CA SER A 368 -15.86 2.48 1.97
C SER A 368 -14.58 2.59 2.80
N ALA A 369 -14.40 3.70 3.50
CA ALA A 369 -13.25 3.92 4.36
C ALA A 369 -13.13 2.82 5.42
N ASN A 370 -11.99 2.17 5.46
CA ASN A 370 -11.62 1.16 6.45
C ASN A 370 -10.48 1.63 7.37
N GLN A 371 -10.20 2.93 7.39
CA GLN A 371 -9.16 3.55 8.19
C GLN A 371 -9.76 4.68 9.02
N LEU A 372 -9.27 4.81 10.29
CA LEU A 372 -9.51 5.95 11.14
C LEU A 372 -8.17 6.54 11.53
N TYR A 373 -7.97 7.83 11.26
CA TYR A 373 -6.78 8.58 11.63
C TYR A 373 -7.05 10.07 11.69
N PHE A 374 -6.15 10.83 12.30
CA PHE A 374 -6.14 12.28 12.30
C PHE A 374 -4.75 12.78 11.92
N PHE A 375 -4.70 13.96 11.33
CA PHE A 375 -3.45 14.66 11.01
C PHE A 375 -3.66 16.19 11.00
N HIS A 376 -2.58 16.92 11.19
CA HIS A 376 -2.55 18.35 10.91
C HIS A 376 -2.17 18.54 9.44
N PRO A 377 -2.97 19.28 8.63
CA PRO A 377 -2.68 19.57 7.23
C PRO A 377 -1.35 20.28 7.04
N GLY A 378 -0.57 19.81 6.09
CA GLY A 378 0.70 20.37 5.72
C GLY A 378 0.71 20.95 4.31
N LYS A 379 1.90 21.17 3.79
CA LYS A 379 2.14 21.60 2.42
C LYS A 379 1.45 20.64 1.45
N HIS A 380 0.81 21.18 0.41
CA HIS A 380 0.04 20.46 -0.63
C HIS A 380 -1.34 19.93 -0.21
N TYR A 381 -1.73 20.03 1.05
CA TYR A 381 -3.10 19.71 1.45
C TYR A 381 -4.12 20.55 0.69
N LYS A 382 -5.22 19.89 0.30
CA LYS A 382 -6.41 20.55 -0.28
C LYS A 382 -7.66 20.04 0.42
N PRO A 383 -8.66 20.91 0.66
CA PRO A 383 -9.91 20.47 1.27
C PRO A 383 -10.52 19.25 0.55
N GLY A 384 -10.86 18.22 1.34
CA GLY A 384 -11.38 16.95 0.82
C GLY A 384 -10.31 15.92 0.45
N ASP A 385 -9.03 16.28 0.39
CA ASP A 385 -7.91 15.36 0.27
C ASP A 385 -7.41 15.00 1.69
N LEU A 386 -7.68 13.79 2.15
CA LEU A 386 -7.36 13.34 3.50
C LEU A 386 -5.92 12.79 3.62
N ARG A 387 -4.96 13.50 3.04
CA ARG A 387 -3.52 13.23 3.04
C ARG A 387 -2.75 14.53 3.31
N HIS A 388 -1.43 14.48 3.15
CA HIS A 388 -0.52 15.63 3.25
C HIS A 388 -0.40 16.19 4.66
N ALA A 389 0.10 15.34 5.56
CA ALA A 389 0.36 15.73 6.94
C ALA A 389 1.51 16.73 7.06
N SER A 390 1.41 17.61 8.06
CA SER A 390 2.49 18.52 8.46
C SER A 390 3.52 17.85 9.37
N ASP A 391 4.52 18.63 9.81
CA ASP A 391 5.53 18.23 10.78
C ASP A 391 5.01 18.21 12.23
N PHE A 392 3.86 18.83 12.46
CA PHE A 392 3.34 19.08 13.80
C PHE A 392 2.47 17.93 14.28
N GLY A 393 3.04 16.77 14.50
CA GLY A 393 2.32 15.65 15.07
C GLY A 393 3.21 14.80 15.94
N GLU A 394 2.85 14.57 17.20
CA GLU A 394 3.53 13.65 18.09
C GLU A 394 2.55 12.60 18.57
N ILE A 395 3.00 11.34 18.61
CA ILE A 395 2.14 10.20 18.87
C ILE A 395 2.65 9.30 19.99
N LEU A 396 1.71 8.63 20.66
CA LEU A 396 1.95 7.50 21.55
C LEU A 396 0.95 6.41 21.21
N LEU A 397 1.46 5.23 20.88
CA LEU A 397 0.66 4.04 20.58
C LEU A 397 0.81 3.03 21.71
N HIS A 398 -0.30 2.44 22.12
CA HIS A 398 -0.31 1.32 23.06
C HIS A 398 -1.50 0.41 22.77
N ARG A 399 -1.22 -0.77 22.20
CA ARG A 399 -2.25 -1.74 21.81
C ARG A 399 -3.40 -1.09 21.03
N GLN A 400 -4.63 -1.17 21.54
CA GLN A 400 -5.83 -0.61 20.92
C GLN A 400 -5.99 0.92 21.04
N THR A 401 -4.99 1.61 21.58
CA THR A 401 -5.07 3.07 21.84
C THR A 401 -4.02 3.83 21.05
N ALA A 402 -4.43 4.91 20.41
CA ALA A 402 -3.55 5.92 19.79
C ALA A 402 -3.82 7.29 20.43
N ALA A 403 -2.80 7.94 20.94
CA ALA A 403 -2.83 9.33 21.37
C ALA A 403 -1.96 10.19 20.45
N ALA A 404 -2.46 11.34 20.01
CA ALA A 404 -1.72 12.28 19.18
C ALA A 404 -1.92 13.71 19.65
N LEU A 405 -0.84 14.49 19.65
CA LEU A 405 -0.83 15.92 19.92
C LEU A 405 -0.27 16.67 18.72
N TYR A 406 -0.82 17.85 18.45
CA TYR A 406 -0.44 18.68 17.30
C TYR A 406 0.05 20.04 17.78
N PRO A 407 1.34 20.14 18.17
CA PRO A 407 1.93 21.37 18.72
C PRO A 407 2.23 22.39 17.63
N VAL A 408 1.20 22.88 16.94
CA VAL A 408 1.33 23.85 15.85
C VAL A 408 1.82 25.20 16.40
N PRO A 409 2.85 25.85 15.81
CA PRO A 409 3.35 27.15 16.25
C PRO A 409 2.28 28.23 16.34
N ALA A 410 2.46 29.20 17.25
CA ALA A 410 1.56 30.32 17.37
C ALA A 410 1.58 31.17 16.06
N GLY A 411 0.40 31.48 15.56
CA GLY A 411 0.22 32.25 14.32
C GLY A 411 -0.01 31.36 13.09
N GLU A 412 0.17 30.07 13.19
CA GLU A 412 -0.22 29.11 12.15
C GLU A 412 -1.62 28.53 12.43
N ASP A 413 -2.27 28.03 11.38
CA ASP A 413 -3.58 27.36 11.51
C ASP A 413 -3.40 26.01 12.21
N GLY A 414 -3.92 25.88 13.41
CA GLY A 414 -3.86 24.65 14.22
C GLY A 414 -4.95 23.64 13.90
N THR A 415 -5.68 23.80 12.81
CA THR A 415 -6.76 22.89 12.41
C THR A 415 -6.24 21.48 12.13
N ILE A 416 -6.87 20.47 12.72
CA ILE A 416 -6.63 19.06 12.36
C ILE A 416 -7.83 18.50 11.62
N VAL A 417 -7.58 17.51 10.77
CA VAL A 417 -8.60 16.78 10.05
C VAL A 417 -8.52 15.30 10.37
N GLY A 418 -9.68 14.65 10.42
CA GLY A 418 -9.82 13.23 10.69
C GLY A 418 -10.67 12.55 9.62
N ALA A 419 -10.34 11.31 9.31
CA ALA A 419 -11.14 10.40 8.50
C ALA A 419 -11.59 9.23 9.39
N LEU A 420 -12.86 8.90 9.31
CA LEU A 420 -13.47 7.82 10.09
C LEU A 420 -14.33 6.93 9.18
N PRO A 421 -14.43 5.62 9.46
CA PRO A 421 -15.32 4.74 8.72
C PRO A 421 -16.79 5.12 8.94
N LEU A 422 -17.64 4.81 7.96
CA LEU A 422 -19.08 4.89 8.13
C LEU A 422 -19.56 3.87 9.16
N GLY A 423 -20.57 4.24 9.94
CA GLY A 423 -21.16 3.41 10.99
C GLY A 423 -22.18 4.20 11.80
N GLU A 424 -22.53 3.69 12.95
CA GLU A 424 -23.33 4.42 13.93
C GLU A 424 -22.41 5.32 14.75
N TRP A 425 -22.74 6.61 14.86
CA TRP A 425 -21.96 7.57 15.64
C TRP A 425 -22.84 8.42 16.54
N THR A 426 -22.42 8.63 17.78
CA THR A 426 -23.03 9.52 18.78
C THR A 426 -21.98 10.43 19.41
N THR A 427 -22.40 11.53 20.01
CA THR A 427 -21.48 12.51 20.61
C THR A 427 -21.81 12.77 22.09
N ARG A 428 -20.77 13.07 22.88
CA ARG A 428 -20.84 13.52 24.27
C ARG A 428 -19.88 14.72 24.41
N GLY A 429 -20.41 15.94 24.38
CA GLY A 429 -19.57 17.13 24.32
C GLY A 429 -18.76 17.18 23.02
N ASN A 430 -17.43 17.20 23.13
CA ASN A 430 -16.53 17.19 21.98
C ASN A 430 -16.18 15.76 21.50
N ASP A 431 -16.57 14.74 22.23
CA ASP A 431 -16.10 13.39 22.02
C ASP A 431 -17.09 12.62 21.14
N TRP A 432 -16.55 11.73 20.30
CA TRP A 432 -17.30 10.92 19.35
C TRP A 432 -17.18 9.44 19.72
N PHE A 433 -18.30 8.76 19.76
CA PHE A 433 -18.36 7.32 20.02
C PHE A 433 -19.07 6.66 18.84
N GLY A 434 -18.47 5.58 18.34
CA GLY A 434 -18.99 4.95 17.14
C GLY A 434 -18.95 3.44 17.18
N SER A 435 -19.66 2.84 16.26
CA SER A 435 -19.63 1.41 15.97
C SER A 435 -19.64 1.22 14.46
N ALA A 436 -18.66 0.47 13.97
CA ALA A 436 -18.61 0.01 12.59
C ALA A 436 -18.15 -1.45 12.59
N ASP A 437 -18.85 -2.28 11.83
CA ASP A 437 -18.67 -3.73 11.86
C ASP A 437 -18.77 -4.28 13.31
N ASP A 438 -17.82 -5.10 13.74
CA ASP A 438 -17.77 -5.66 15.08
C ASP A 438 -16.84 -4.86 16.05
N VAL A 439 -16.65 -3.55 15.77
CA VAL A 439 -15.73 -2.69 16.52
C VAL A 439 -16.45 -1.47 17.07
N TYR A 440 -16.18 -1.15 18.34
CA TYR A 440 -16.51 0.12 18.97
C TYR A 440 -15.31 1.07 18.93
N PHE A 441 -15.60 2.36 18.76
CA PHE A 441 -14.63 3.45 18.74
C PHE A 441 -14.97 4.48 19.81
N ALA A 442 -13.95 5.02 20.48
CA ALA A 442 -14.03 6.26 21.23
C ALA A 442 -12.97 7.22 20.68
N VAL A 443 -13.40 8.41 20.26
CA VAL A 443 -12.56 9.46 19.70
C VAL A 443 -12.71 10.67 20.59
N PHE A 444 -11.71 10.93 21.41
CA PHE A 444 -11.67 12.06 22.32
C PHE A 444 -10.90 13.19 21.69
N LEU A 445 -11.50 14.38 21.60
CA LEU A 445 -10.92 15.54 20.96
C LEU A 445 -10.63 16.63 22.00
N ALA A 446 -9.44 17.24 21.90
CA ALA A 446 -9.10 18.41 22.73
C ALA A 446 -9.99 19.61 22.40
N ARG A 447 -10.45 19.74 21.16
CA ARG A 447 -11.31 20.83 20.64
C ARG A 447 -12.56 20.26 19.97
N PRO A 448 -13.66 21.05 19.89
CA PRO A 448 -14.85 20.62 19.14
C PRO A 448 -14.54 20.38 17.66
N ALA A 449 -15.24 19.44 17.06
CA ALA A 449 -15.16 19.14 15.64
C ALA A 449 -16.44 19.51 14.89
N THR A 450 -16.29 19.94 13.65
CA THR A 450 -17.36 19.91 12.65
C THR A 450 -17.29 18.61 11.87
N ALA A 451 -18.45 18.03 11.58
CA ALA A 451 -18.56 16.77 10.86
C ALA A 451 -19.10 16.97 9.45
N SER A 452 -18.55 16.20 8.50
CA SER A 452 -19.07 16.06 7.15
C SER A 452 -19.21 14.59 6.81
N ILE A 453 -20.43 14.13 6.52
CA ILE A 453 -20.73 12.75 6.17
C ILE A 453 -20.78 12.65 4.64
N GLY A 454 -19.83 11.90 4.08
CA GLY A 454 -19.79 11.53 2.66
C GLY A 454 -20.46 10.19 2.41
N SER A 455 -20.42 9.74 1.15
CA SER A 455 -20.93 8.41 0.75
C SER A 455 -20.05 7.26 1.21
N ASP A 456 -18.79 7.51 1.54
CA ASP A 456 -17.78 6.51 1.84
C ASP A 456 -17.10 6.69 3.21
N LYS A 457 -17.29 7.85 3.86
CA LYS A 457 -16.62 8.18 5.13
C LYS A 457 -17.31 9.29 5.92
N LEU A 458 -16.97 9.35 7.21
CA LEU A 458 -17.20 10.50 8.06
C LEU A 458 -15.88 11.29 8.17
N ALA A 459 -15.89 12.58 7.84
CA ALA A 459 -14.76 13.47 8.02
C ALA A 459 -15.01 14.43 9.19
N LEU A 460 -14.01 14.63 10.04
CA LEU A 460 -14.04 15.56 11.17
C LEU A 460 -12.99 16.66 10.95
N THR A 461 -13.34 17.90 11.30
CA THR A 461 -12.42 19.05 11.26
C THR A 461 -12.47 19.74 12.62
N CYS A 462 -11.32 19.82 13.30
CA CYS A 462 -11.18 20.47 14.59
C CYS A 462 -10.33 21.72 14.41
N SER A 463 -10.94 22.91 14.51
CA SER A 463 -10.24 24.19 14.36
C SER A 463 -9.66 24.67 15.69
N GLY A 464 -8.63 25.51 15.62
CA GLY A 464 -7.97 26.14 16.76
C GLY A 464 -6.59 25.52 17.08
N SER A 465 -5.84 26.20 17.95
CA SER A 465 -4.53 25.75 18.42
C SER A 465 -4.64 24.65 19.48
N ASP A 466 -3.53 23.99 19.75
CA ASP A 466 -3.39 22.95 20.80
C ASP A 466 -4.38 21.79 20.62
N ASN A 467 -4.51 21.34 19.37
CA ASN A 467 -5.33 20.19 19.06
C ASN A 467 -4.63 18.89 19.50
N GLY A 468 -5.46 17.95 19.89
CA GLY A 468 -5.04 16.61 20.24
C GLY A 468 -6.21 15.64 20.09
N VAL A 469 -5.90 14.38 19.93
CA VAL A 469 -6.87 13.31 19.83
C VAL A 469 -6.37 12.07 20.57
N VAL A 470 -7.28 11.40 21.25
CA VAL A 470 -7.08 10.02 21.73
C VAL A 470 -8.14 9.17 21.08
N VAL A 471 -7.71 8.10 20.44
CA VAL A 471 -8.60 7.08 19.87
C VAL A 471 -8.40 5.79 20.66
N GLU A 472 -9.50 5.21 21.12
CA GLU A 472 -9.52 3.86 21.69
C GLU A 472 -10.53 3.01 20.94
N VAL A 473 -10.16 1.76 20.69
CA VAL A 473 -11.00 0.80 20.00
C VAL A 473 -11.13 -0.49 20.80
N ALA A 474 -12.24 -1.17 20.66
CA ALA A 474 -12.42 -2.52 21.20
C ALA A 474 -13.31 -3.31 20.25
N SER A 475 -13.09 -4.61 20.13
CA SER A 475 -14.07 -5.49 19.51
C SER A 475 -15.36 -5.56 20.37
N ARG A 476 -16.49 -5.89 19.73
CA ARG A 476 -17.73 -6.11 20.49
C ARG A 476 -17.57 -7.23 21.51
N GLU A 477 -16.74 -8.23 21.22
CA GLU A 477 -16.44 -9.33 22.14
C GLU A 477 -15.66 -8.85 23.36
N GLU A 478 -14.59 -8.04 23.17
CA GLU A 478 -13.83 -7.44 24.28
C GLU A 478 -14.71 -6.53 25.13
N ALA A 479 -15.60 -5.75 24.54
CA ALA A 479 -16.55 -4.90 25.23
C ALA A 479 -17.59 -5.73 26.01
N ALA A 480 -18.13 -6.78 25.40
CA ALA A 480 -19.10 -7.69 26.04
C ALA A 480 -18.50 -8.41 27.25
N ALA A 481 -17.21 -8.76 27.23
CA ALA A 481 -16.49 -9.32 28.37
C ALA A 481 -16.44 -8.36 29.58
N GLN A 482 -16.71 -7.06 29.37
CA GLN A 482 -16.87 -6.03 30.41
C GLN A 482 -18.33 -5.54 30.54
N GLU A 483 -19.30 -6.36 30.14
CA GLU A 483 -20.75 -6.10 30.24
C GLU A 483 -21.23 -4.92 29.37
N ILE A 484 -20.49 -4.56 28.30
CA ILE A 484 -20.84 -3.51 27.35
C ILE A 484 -21.35 -4.18 26.05
N THR A 485 -22.64 -4.06 25.78
CA THR A 485 -23.30 -4.72 24.64
C THR A 485 -23.91 -3.73 23.64
N THR A 486 -23.95 -2.44 23.98
CA THR A 486 -24.51 -1.39 23.14
C THR A 486 -23.56 -0.21 22.97
N LEU A 487 -23.71 0.55 21.89
CA LEU A 487 -22.96 1.77 21.65
C LEU A 487 -23.17 2.80 22.77
N GLU A 488 -24.39 2.89 23.32
CA GLU A 488 -24.69 3.82 24.41
C GLU A 488 -23.93 3.46 25.68
N GLN A 489 -23.87 2.17 26.07
CA GLN A 489 -23.06 1.71 27.21
C GLN A 489 -21.58 1.96 27.00
N TRP A 490 -21.08 1.76 25.75
CA TRP A 490 -19.72 2.08 25.38
C TRP A 490 -19.44 3.57 25.55
N ALA A 491 -20.29 4.43 25.00
CA ALA A 491 -20.17 5.87 25.11
C ALA A 491 -20.20 6.36 26.57
N GLU A 492 -21.10 5.83 27.39
CA GLU A 492 -21.18 6.16 28.81
C GLU A 492 -19.92 5.73 29.58
N ARG A 493 -19.46 4.51 29.37
CA ARG A 493 -18.28 3.95 30.06
C ARG A 493 -17.01 4.72 29.70
N LEU A 494 -16.81 5.06 28.43
CA LEU A 494 -15.61 5.71 27.96
C LEU A 494 -15.63 7.25 28.22
N ALA A 495 -16.78 7.90 28.13
CA ALA A 495 -16.93 9.31 28.50
C ALA A 495 -16.53 9.59 29.96
N ALA A 496 -16.80 8.64 30.86
CA ALA A 496 -16.38 8.72 32.28
C ALA A 496 -14.83 8.67 32.46
N ARG A 497 -14.09 8.26 31.41
CA ARG A 497 -12.62 8.16 31.39
C ARG A 497 -11.98 9.16 30.43
N ARG A 498 -12.66 10.25 30.12
CA ARG A 498 -12.19 11.26 29.16
C ARG A 498 -10.73 11.64 29.45
N PRO A 499 -9.84 11.67 28.41
CA PRO A 499 -8.46 12.13 28.55
C PRO A 499 -8.37 13.57 29.10
N GLN A 500 -7.29 13.81 29.82
CA GLN A 500 -6.96 15.16 30.27
C GLN A 500 -5.96 15.79 29.29
N PHE A 501 -6.44 16.73 28.49
CA PHE A 501 -5.61 17.51 27.57
C PHE A 501 -5.19 18.80 28.29
N ALA A 502 -3.87 19.09 28.33
CA ALA A 502 -3.33 20.36 28.74
C ALA A 502 -2.77 21.10 27.53
N GLY A 503 -3.24 22.34 27.32
CA GLY A 503 -2.76 23.20 26.22
C GLY A 503 -1.38 23.77 26.50
N ARG A 504 -0.84 24.54 25.52
CA ARG A 504 0.48 25.15 25.61
C ARG A 504 0.57 26.15 26.77
N GLY A 505 1.14 25.66 27.87
CA GLY A 505 1.70 26.53 28.90
C GLY A 505 3.22 26.66 28.72
N GLU A 506 3.92 27.16 29.72
CA GLU A 506 5.39 27.20 29.75
C GLU A 506 6.03 25.80 29.62
N GLN A 507 5.28 24.75 29.94
CA GLN A 507 5.74 23.35 29.92
C GLN A 507 5.44 22.60 28.59
N GLY A 508 4.72 23.18 27.65
CA GLY A 508 4.29 22.52 26.41
C GLY A 508 2.85 22.04 26.42
N CYS A 509 2.51 21.07 25.57
CA CYS A 509 1.18 20.45 25.53
C CYS A 509 1.27 18.97 25.93
N SER A 510 0.25 18.49 26.64
CA SER A 510 0.24 17.09 27.08
C SER A 510 -1.15 16.48 27.04
N VAL A 511 -1.19 15.15 27.03
CA VAL A 511 -2.38 14.35 27.25
C VAL A 511 -2.08 13.19 28.18
N THR A 512 -2.93 13.02 29.18
CA THR A 512 -2.96 11.82 30.04
C THR A 512 -4.26 11.08 29.82
N TYR A 513 -4.15 9.76 29.72
CA TYR A 513 -5.31 8.91 29.48
C TYR A 513 -5.18 7.56 30.19
N ARG A 514 -6.29 7.10 30.76
CA ARG A 514 -6.38 5.74 31.28
C ARG A 514 -7.23 4.90 30.35
N THR A 515 -6.58 3.98 29.64
CA THR A 515 -7.19 3.13 28.62
C THR A 515 -8.36 2.30 29.15
N PHE A 516 -9.16 1.75 28.25
CA PHE A 516 -10.24 0.82 28.58
C PHE A 516 -9.75 -0.37 29.40
N GLN A 517 -8.55 -0.86 29.12
CA GLN A 517 -7.88 -1.94 29.87
C GLN A 517 -7.18 -1.47 31.16
N GLY A 518 -7.23 -0.17 31.47
CA GLY A 518 -6.70 0.38 32.74
C GLY A 518 -5.24 0.83 32.70
N THR A 519 -4.57 0.79 31.56
CA THR A 519 -3.19 1.29 31.38
C THR A 519 -3.17 2.81 31.39
N GLU A 520 -2.23 3.42 32.11
CA GLU A 520 -2.02 4.87 32.11
C GLU A 520 -1.05 5.28 31.01
N LEU A 521 -1.45 6.25 30.18
CA LEU A 521 -0.67 6.81 29.09
C LEU A 521 -0.40 8.29 29.35
N LEU A 522 0.84 8.72 29.11
CA LEU A 522 1.24 10.12 29.09
C LEU A 522 2.00 10.41 27.81
N LEU A 523 1.52 11.37 27.04
CA LEU A 523 2.26 12.00 25.96
C LEU A 523 2.43 13.48 26.30
N ASN A 524 3.67 13.95 26.40
CA ASN A 524 3.99 15.34 26.68
C ASN A 524 4.99 15.86 25.62
N VAL A 525 4.67 16.99 25.02
CA VAL A 525 5.50 17.65 23.99
C VAL A 525 5.99 18.98 24.57
N PRO A 526 7.31 19.11 24.83
CA PRO A 526 7.87 20.32 25.44
C PRO A 526 7.61 21.58 24.63
N ALA A 527 7.48 22.72 25.32
CA ALA A 527 7.42 24.03 24.65
C ALA A 527 8.72 24.30 23.88
N GLY A 528 8.58 24.83 22.65
CA GLY A 528 9.74 25.17 21.80
C GLY A 528 10.32 24.00 21.01
N GLY A 529 9.70 22.83 21.05
CA GLY A 529 10.19 21.61 20.41
C GLY A 529 11.21 20.88 21.30
N GLY A 530 11.42 19.64 21.05
CA GLY A 530 12.28 18.75 21.85
C GLY A 530 11.79 17.33 21.78
N THR A 531 12.51 16.40 22.42
CA THR A 531 12.09 15.00 22.45
C THR A 531 10.81 14.85 23.25
N PRO A 532 9.74 14.33 22.65
CA PRO A 532 8.49 14.08 23.38
C PRO A 532 8.69 13.04 24.48
N GLU A 533 8.09 13.32 25.64
CA GLU A 533 8.00 12.35 26.72
C GLU A 533 6.81 11.41 26.48
N ARG A 534 7.07 10.11 26.44
CA ARG A 534 6.07 9.06 26.23
C ARG A 534 6.17 8.06 27.37
N LYS A 535 5.10 7.96 28.17
CA LYS A 535 5.07 7.01 29.29
C LYS A 535 3.89 6.07 29.23
N ILE A 536 4.14 4.83 29.61
CA ILE A 536 3.15 3.76 29.77
C ILE A 536 3.26 3.25 31.22
N ASN A 537 2.21 3.40 32.03
CA ASN A 537 2.21 3.11 33.45
C ASN A 537 3.41 3.76 34.19
N GLY A 538 3.69 5.02 33.89
CA GLY A 538 4.77 5.79 34.53
C GLY A 538 6.18 5.47 34.01
N SER A 539 6.37 4.43 33.19
CA SER A 539 7.66 4.07 32.62
C SER A 539 7.83 4.68 31.23
N ASP A 540 9.02 5.19 30.92
CA ASP A 540 9.32 5.74 29.60
C ASP A 540 9.23 4.66 28.52
N LEU A 541 8.68 5.02 27.37
CA LEU A 541 8.70 4.17 26.17
C LEU A 541 10.15 4.11 25.66
N SER A 542 10.76 2.91 25.72
CA SER A 542 12.10 2.68 25.21
C SER A 542 12.04 1.98 23.84
N PHE A 543 12.67 2.57 22.85
CA PHE A 543 12.84 1.97 21.51
C PHE A 543 13.93 0.89 21.46
N ASP A 544 14.74 0.73 22.50
CA ASP A 544 15.78 -0.33 22.59
C ASP A 544 15.19 -1.75 22.53
N ARG A 545 13.89 -1.88 22.82
CA ARG A 545 13.17 -3.15 22.75
C ARG A 545 12.56 -3.45 21.39
N PHE A 546 12.68 -2.52 20.43
CA PHE A 546 12.14 -2.71 19.10
C PHE A 546 13.07 -3.60 18.30
N GLU A 547 12.52 -4.62 17.66
CA GLU A 547 13.31 -5.57 16.89
C GLU A 547 13.67 -4.99 15.51
N PRO A 548 14.91 -5.14 15.04
CA PRO A 548 15.26 -4.80 13.67
C PRO A 548 14.34 -5.53 12.68
N ILE A 549 13.72 -4.80 11.75
CA ILE A 549 12.82 -5.36 10.74
C ILE A 549 13.50 -6.46 9.90
N ALA A 550 14.81 -6.41 9.75
CA ALA A 550 15.60 -7.45 9.06
C ALA A 550 15.47 -8.84 9.69
N ARG A 551 15.19 -8.92 11.01
CA ARG A 551 15.01 -10.18 11.74
C ARG A 551 13.65 -10.84 11.52
N MET A 552 12.77 -10.22 10.76
CA MET A 552 11.47 -10.81 10.42
C MET A 552 11.57 -12.03 9.49
N ALA A 553 12.70 -12.22 8.82
CA ALA A 553 12.90 -13.37 7.95
C ALA A 553 12.67 -14.67 8.74
N VAL A 554 11.75 -15.48 8.25
CA VAL A 554 11.54 -16.85 8.72
C VAL A 554 12.88 -17.57 8.69
N PRO A 555 13.29 -18.29 9.75
CA PRO A 555 14.44 -19.17 9.63
C PRO A 555 14.18 -20.11 8.46
N CYS A 556 15.07 -20.11 7.46
CA CYS A 556 15.04 -21.14 6.44
C CYS A 556 14.96 -22.48 7.16
N SER A 557 13.87 -23.20 6.99
CA SER A 557 13.83 -24.61 7.31
C SER A 557 14.94 -25.27 6.50
N SER A 558 16.01 -25.63 7.19
CA SER A 558 17.19 -26.33 6.67
C SER A 558 16.83 -27.59 5.94
#